data_c19932f6ae6d32863b063fc7a4d90156
#
_entry.id   c19932f6ae6d32863b063fc7a4d90156
#
_cell.length_a   1.000
_cell.length_b   1.000
_cell.length_c   1.000
_cell.angle_alpha   90.00
_cell.angle_beta   90.00
_cell.angle_gamma   90.00
#
_symmetry.space_group_name_H-M   'P 1'
#
loop_
_entity.id
_entity.type
_entity.pdbx_description
1 polymer ?
#
loop_
_entity_poly.entity_id
_entity_poly.type
_entity_poly.pdbx_seq_one_letter_code
_entity_poly.pdbx_strand_id
1 'polypeptide(L)'
;MRNITAAVGIALLASGVVWAQTPERPVRLVLQITVDQLRGDLIERYSAGYGEGGFRRLLDEGAFYVDAHHRHANTETVVGHATLATGTDPAVHGMVANVWLDRVTGKLVYNVEDADYPLLGEGGGVDASTEIDPTQKLATTQGRSPRAIRTSTIGDEIALSIGPKAKIFGVSVKDRGAITLAGHAGTAYWFSKTGGRMVTSTFYRDAYPDWVNAWNAKGVPASYADKSWELLARPDAYLFGGADDQAWEVDFPGYGRTF
;
A
#
# COMPACT_ATOMS: atom_id res chain seq x y z
N MET A 1 61.20 53.95 24.14
CA MET A 1 60.45 52.70 24.42
C MET A 1 59.01 53.01 24.26
N ARG A 2 58.44 52.55 23.15
CA ARG A 2 56.99 52.77 22.80
C ARG A 2 56.23 51.42 22.93
N ASN A 3 55.35 51.39 23.92
CA ASN A 3 54.47 50.23 24.15
C ASN A 3 53.35 50.23 23.08
N ILE A 4 53.30 49.17 22.31
CA ILE A 4 52.21 48.89 21.40
C ILE A 4 51.25 47.86 22.06
N THR A 5 50.11 48.35 22.50
CA THR A 5 49.03 47.48 23.01
C THR A 5 48.18 46.98 21.83
N ALA A 6 48.27 45.72 21.55
CA ALA A 6 47.38 45.05 20.52
C ALA A 6 46.07 44.71 21.17
N ALA A 7 44.96 45.28 20.65
CA ALA A 7 43.60 44.89 21.01
C ALA A 7 43.19 43.74 20.15
N VAL A 8 42.91 42.59 20.77
CA VAL A 8 42.29 41.41 20.12
C VAL A 8 40.79 41.56 20.19
N GLY A 9 40.16 41.82 19.04
CA GLY A 9 38.71 41.82 18.91
C GLY A 9 38.17 40.39 18.76
N ILE A 10 37.39 39.94 19.71
CA ILE A 10 36.64 38.66 19.64
C ILE A 10 35.33 38.94 18.88
N ALA A 11 35.23 38.42 17.64
CA ALA A 11 33.99 38.40 16.88
C ALA A 11 33.12 37.25 17.38
N LEU A 12 32.05 37.54 18.12
CA LEU A 12 31.00 36.59 18.46
C LEU A 12 30.15 36.29 17.20
N LEU A 13 30.35 35.13 16.62
CA LEU A 13 29.42 34.58 15.63
C LEU A 13 28.13 34.16 16.34
N ALA A 14 27.11 34.99 16.26
CA ALA A 14 25.75 34.61 16.67
C ALA A 14 25.21 33.55 15.70
N SER A 15 25.34 32.28 16.07
CA SER A 15 24.66 31.19 15.38
C SER A 15 23.17 31.36 15.65
N GLY A 16 22.45 31.92 14.69
CA GLY A 16 20.98 31.96 14.71
C GLY A 16 20.44 30.55 14.71
N VAL A 17 19.93 30.10 15.84
CA VAL A 17 19.11 28.88 15.90
C VAL A 17 17.85 29.17 15.14
N VAL A 18 17.73 28.64 13.92
CA VAL A 18 16.46 28.64 13.16
C VAL A 18 15.54 27.69 13.90
N TRP A 19 14.69 28.23 14.74
CA TRP A 19 13.55 27.48 15.27
C TRP A 19 12.64 27.14 14.10
N ALA A 20 12.54 25.87 13.77
CA ALA A 20 11.51 25.40 12.88
C ALA A 20 10.16 25.82 13.48
N GLN A 21 9.45 26.72 12.80
CA GLN A 21 8.10 27.12 13.24
C GLN A 21 7.24 25.87 13.31
N THR A 22 6.75 25.56 14.49
CA THR A 22 5.75 24.52 14.67
C THR A 22 4.56 24.88 13.78
N PRO A 23 4.09 23.99 12.89
CA PRO A 23 2.98 24.33 12.02
C PRO A 23 1.78 24.75 12.89
N GLU A 24 1.13 25.84 12.55
CA GLU A 24 -0.04 26.39 13.28
C GLU A 24 -1.18 25.38 13.46
N ARG A 25 -1.18 24.30 12.63
CA ARG A 25 -2.13 23.20 12.74
C ARG A 25 -1.38 21.87 12.71
N PRO A 26 -1.48 21.06 13.77
CA PRO A 26 -0.88 19.73 13.78
C PRO A 26 -1.49 18.87 12.68
N VAL A 27 -0.67 18.06 12.01
CA VAL A 27 -1.12 17.07 11.03
C VAL A 27 -2.06 16.09 11.74
N ARG A 28 -3.29 15.97 11.23
CA ARG A 28 -4.34 15.10 11.80
C ARG A 28 -4.54 13.82 11.02
N LEU A 29 -4.15 13.81 9.74
CA LEU A 29 -4.29 12.69 8.84
C LEU A 29 -3.06 12.60 7.95
N VAL A 30 -2.48 11.42 7.88
CA VAL A 30 -1.54 11.04 6.83
C VAL A 30 -2.23 9.97 5.98
N LEU A 31 -2.45 10.25 4.71
CA LEU A 31 -3.05 9.32 3.76
C LEU A 31 -1.98 8.87 2.77
N GLN A 32 -1.56 7.62 2.85
CA GLN A 32 -0.70 6.99 1.85
C GLN A 32 -1.58 6.25 0.84
N ILE A 33 -1.49 6.63 -0.43
CA ILE A 33 -2.15 5.94 -1.54
C ILE A 33 -1.05 5.28 -2.37
N THR A 34 -1.05 3.95 -2.42
CA THR A 34 -0.14 3.16 -3.25
C THR A 34 -0.93 2.55 -4.40
N VAL A 35 -0.58 2.89 -5.62
CA VAL A 35 -1.19 2.35 -6.83
C VAL A 35 -0.26 1.28 -7.39
N ASP A 36 -0.64 0.02 -7.24
CA ASP A 36 0.12 -1.12 -7.77
C ASP A 36 0.21 -1.05 -9.29
N GLN A 37 1.34 -1.44 -9.87
CA GLN A 37 1.61 -1.44 -11.32
C GLN A 37 1.51 -0.06 -12.01
N LEU A 38 1.42 1.04 -11.27
CA LEU A 38 1.47 2.38 -11.85
C LEU A 38 2.91 2.69 -12.29
N ARG A 39 3.20 2.47 -13.55
CA ARG A 39 4.49 2.80 -14.16
C ARG A 39 4.69 4.31 -14.21
N GLY A 40 5.91 4.79 -13.94
CA GLY A 40 6.18 6.22 -13.75
C GLY A 40 5.79 7.13 -14.91
N ASP A 41 5.84 6.63 -16.17
CA ASP A 41 5.47 7.39 -17.35
C ASP A 41 3.95 7.48 -17.60
N LEU A 42 3.13 6.68 -16.91
CA LEU A 42 1.68 6.65 -17.16
C LEU A 42 0.99 7.96 -16.74
N ILE A 43 1.49 8.63 -15.70
CA ILE A 43 0.92 9.90 -15.25
C ILE A 43 1.03 10.96 -16.34
N GLU A 44 2.19 11.09 -16.97
CA GLU A 44 2.39 12.04 -18.07
C GLU A 44 1.64 11.61 -19.33
N ARG A 45 1.76 10.33 -19.68
CA ARG A 45 1.20 9.74 -20.90
C ARG A 45 -0.32 9.91 -21.02
N TYR A 46 -1.04 9.81 -19.91
CA TYR A 46 -2.50 9.93 -19.86
C TYR A 46 -3.00 11.28 -19.35
N SER A 47 -2.11 12.25 -19.17
CA SER A 47 -2.43 13.56 -18.58
C SER A 47 -3.52 14.34 -19.31
N ALA A 48 -3.64 14.17 -20.64
CA ALA A 48 -4.69 14.81 -21.44
C ALA A 48 -6.11 14.36 -21.08
N GLY A 49 -6.25 13.14 -20.52
CA GLY A 49 -7.55 12.60 -20.07
C GLY A 49 -7.92 12.91 -18.62
N TYR A 50 -7.05 13.59 -17.86
CA TYR A 50 -7.34 13.88 -16.45
C TYR A 50 -8.35 15.02 -16.30
N GLY A 51 -9.35 14.79 -15.43
CA GLY A 51 -10.19 15.85 -14.92
C GLY A 51 -9.44 16.77 -13.95
N GLU A 52 -10.12 17.81 -13.45
CA GLU A 52 -9.53 18.81 -12.55
C GLU A 52 -9.09 18.23 -11.18
N GLY A 53 -9.73 17.16 -10.74
CA GLY A 53 -9.37 16.45 -9.50
C GLY A 53 -8.28 15.40 -9.69
N GLY A 54 -8.05 14.57 -8.68
CA GLY A 54 -7.16 13.40 -8.76
C GLY A 54 -5.71 13.77 -9.11
N PHE A 55 -5.16 13.13 -10.15
CA PHE A 55 -3.76 13.33 -10.54
C PHE A 55 -3.45 14.77 -10.93
N ARG A 56 -4.34 15.46 -11.64
CA ARG A 56 -4.11 16.88 -12.04
C ARG A 56 -3.92 17.75 -10.80
N ARG A 57 -4.83 17.64 -9.83
CA ARG A 57 -4.71 18.38 -8.58
C ARG A 57 -3.41 18.06 -7.83
N LEU A 58 -2.99 16.81 -7.79
CA LEU A 58 -1.72 16.42 -7.15
C LEU A 58 -0.51 16.99 -7.88
N LEU A 59 -0.55 17.08 -9.21
CA LEU A 59 0.50 17.69 -10.00
C LEU A 59 0.56 19.23 -9.82
N ASP A 60 -0.58 19.88 -9.74
CA ASP A 60 -0.69 21.34 -9.69
C ASP A 60 -0.46 21.91 -8.28
N GLU A 61 -0.91 21.20 -7.23
CA GLU A 61 -0.88 21.67 -5.84
C GLU A 61 0.13 20.90 -4.96
N GLY A 62 0.67 19.78 -5.42
CA GLY A 62 1.56 18.90 -4.67
C GLY A 62 3.03 19.02 -5.06
N ALA A 63 3.86 18.15 -4.47
CA ALA A 63 5.25 17.95 -4.87
C ALA A 63 5.36 16.67 -5.72
N PHE A 64 5.73 16.80 -6.98
CA PHE A 64 5.93 15.69 -7.89
C PHE A 64 7.42 15.37 -8.04
N TYR A 65 7.80 14.15 -7.67
CA TYR A 65 9.18 13.67 -7.78
C TYR A 65 9.37 13.00 -9.13
N VAL A 66 10.01 13.68 -10.06
CA VAL A 66 10.20 13.21 -11.46
C VAL A 66 11.25 12.12 -11.62
N ASP A 67 12.11 11.93 -10.61
CA ASP A 67 13.24 11.00 -10.62
C ASP A 67 13.25 10.12 -9.35
N ALA A 68 12.12 9.49 -9.06
CA ALA A 68 11.99 8.57 -7.93
C ALA A 68 12.10 7.12 -8.39
N HIS A 69 13.12 6.40 -7.90
CA HIS A 69 13.41 5.03 -8.28
C HIS A 69 13.55 4.12 -7.07
N HIS A 70 13.06 2.88 -7.22
CA HIS A 70 13.46 1.81 -6.31
C HIS A 70 14.95 1.49 -6.49
N ARG A 71 15.66 1.30 -5.36
CA ARG A 71 17.09 0.97 -5.37
C ARG A 71 17.37 -0.52 -5.62
N HIS A 72 16.32 -1.33 -5.64
CA HIS A 72 16.38 -2.79 -5.82
C HIS A 72 15.76 -3.20 -7.16
N ALA A 73 16.21 -4.33 -7.71
CA ALA A 73 15.79 -4.80 -9.03
C ALA A 73 14.43 -5.52 -9.02
N ASN A 74 14.14 -6.30 -7.97
CA ASN A 74 12.84 -6.98 -7.86
C ASN A 74 11.80 -6.02 -7.30
N THR A 75 10.80 -5.67 -8.11
CA THR A 75 9.71 -4.74 -7.77
C THR A 75 8.35 -5.44 -7.78
N GLU A 76 8.30 -6.72 -7.41
CA GLU A 76 7.03 -7.40 -7.16
C GLU A 76 6.21 -6.66 -6.10
N THR A 77 4.91 -6.88 -6.09
CA THR A 77 3.93 -6.15 -5.26
C THR A 77 4.38 -5.99 -3.80
N VAL A 78 4.65 -7.09 -3.09
CA VAL A 78 4.99 -7.01 -1.66
C VAL A 78 6.32 -6.32 -1.43
N VAL A 79 7.29 -6.50 -2.33
CA VAL A 79 8.62 -5.90 -2.23
C VAL A 79 8.52 -4.39 -2.31
N GLY A 80 7.81 -3.89 -3.33
CA GLY A 80 7.59 -2.46 -3.52
C GLY A 80 6.74 -1.84 -2.40
N HIS A 81 5.65 -2.50 -2.00
CA HIS A 81 4.80 -2.01 -0.90
C HIS A 81 5.57 -1.94 0.42
N ALA A 82 6.35 -2.98 0.76
CA ALA A 82 7.18 -2.97 1.96
C ALA A 82 8.25 -1.87 1.90
N THR A 83 8.90 -1.66 0.74
CA THR A 83 9.86 -0.56 0.55
C THR A 83 9.19 0.80 0.80
N LEU A 84 7.99 1.04 0.24
CA LEU A 84 7.25 2.29 0.43
C LEU A 84 6.77 2.48 1.88
N ALA A 85 6.39 1.38 2.55
CA ALA A 85 5.91 1.45 3.93
C ALA A 85 7.03 1.63 4.95
N THR A 86 8.23 1.14 4.67
CA THR A 86 9.35 1.11 5.63
C THR A 86 10.46 2.10 5.32
N GLY A 87 10.53 2.60 4.08
CA GLY A 87 11.64 3.44 3.62
C GLY A 87 12.97 2.70 3.50
N THR A 88 12.96 1.35 3.50
CA THR A 88 14.16 0.50 3.47
C THR A 88 14.17 -0.46 2.29
N ASP A 89 15.34 -1.05 2.00
CA ASP A 89 15.51 -2.02 0.93
C ASP A 89 15.12 -3.46 1.38
N PRO A 90 14.85 -4.39 0.45
CA PRO A 90 14.48 -5.78 0.75
C PRO A 90 15.46 -6.51 1.69
N ALA A 91 16.74 -6.19 1.62
CA ALA A 91 17.76 -6.74 2.51
C ALA A 91 17.51 -6.39 4.00
N VAL A 92 16.83 -5.27 4.26
CA VAL A 92 16.50 -4.78 5.61
C VAL A 92 15.11 -5.20 6.02
N HIS A 93 14.09 -4.91 5.19
CA HIS A 93 12.70 -5.23 5.57
C HIS A 93 12.33 -6.71 5.36
N GLY A 94 13.16 -7.51 4.68
CA GLY A 94 13.00 -8.96 4.57
C GLY A 94 12.00 -9.46 3.51
N MET A 95 11.22 -8.58 2.89
CA MET A 95 10.28 -8.94 1.83
C MET A 95 11.01 -8.98 0.49
N VAL A 96 11.35 -10.17 0.01
CA VAL A 96 12.22 -10.36 -1.17
C VAL A 96 11.46 -10.74 -2.43
N ALA A 97 10.25 -11.28 -2.29
CA ALA A 97 9.36 -11.67 -3.40
C ALA A 97 7.93 -11.86 -2.88
N ASN A 98 6.94 -12.00 -3.78
CA ASN A 98 5.58 -12.40 -3.38
C ASN A 98 5.53 -13.82 -2.82
N VAL A 99 6.43 -14.68 -3.27
CA VAL A 99 6.65 -16.06 -2.77
C VAL A 99 8.14 -16.35 -2.80
N TRP A 100 8.67 -16.96 -1.77
CA TRP A 100 10.07 -17.40 -1.72
C TRP A 100 10.21 -18.80 -1.16
N LEU A 101 11.37 -19.39 -1.41
CA LEU A 101 11.75 -20.68 -0.82
C LEU A 101 12.35 -20.41 0.57
N ASP A 102 11.72 -20.93 1.61
CA ASP A 102 12.32 -21.00 2.93
C ASP A 102 13.43 -22.09 2.91
N ARG A 103 14.66 -21.66 3.11
CA ARG A 103 15.84 -22.54 3.04
C ARG A 103 15.94 -23.53 4.20
N VAL A 104 15.28 -23.25 5.31
CA VAL A 104 15.28 -24.13 6.48
C VAL A 104 14.28 -25.25 6.30
N THR A 105 13.07 -24.93 5.85
CA THR A 105 12.00 -25.91 5.68
C THR A 105 11.98 -26.54 4.29
N GLY A 106 12.63 -25.93 3.28
CA GLY A 106 12.58 -26.34 1.88
C GLY A 106 11.21 -26.12 1.23
N LYS A 107 10.33 -25.32 1.83
CA LYS A 107 8.98 -25.06 1.33
C LYS A 107 8.85 -23.64 0.76
N LEU A 108 7.92 -23.50 -0.19
CA LEU A 108 7.49 -22.17 -0.62
C LEU A 108 6.66 -21.51 0.48
N VAL A 109 6.91 -20.22 0.68
CA VAL A 109 6.21 -19.37 1.65
C VAL A 109 5.58 -18.20 0.92
N TYR A 110 4.29 -18.00 1.11
CA TYR A 110 3.61 -16.79 0.68
C TYR A 110 3.89 -15.65 1.69
N ASN A 111 4.24 -14.50 1.20
CA ASN A 111 4.88 -13.39 1.92
C ASN A 111 4.24 -12.96 3.25
N VAL A 112 2.92 -13.01 3.38
CA VAL A 112 2.17 -12.63 4.60
C VAL A 112 1.43 -13.79 5.25
N GLU A 113 1.69 -15.05 4.81
CA GLU A 113 1.07 -16.21 5.45
C GLU A 113 1.61 -16.43 6.86
N ASP A 114 0.72 -16.77 7.77
CA ASP A 114 1.06 -17.07 9.16
C ASP A 114 -0.01 -17.95 9.80
N ALA A 115 0.32 -19.21 10.03
CA ALA A 115 -0.61 -20.20 10.59
C ALA A 115 -1.08 -19.86 12.01
N ASP A 116 -0.29 -19.08 12.76
CA ASP A 116 -0.61 -18.71 14.14
C ASP A 116 -1.76 -17.67 14.22
N TYR A 117 -2.07 -16.99 13.10
CA TYR A 117 -3.04 -15.90 13.05
C TYR A 117 -4.12 -16.14 11.97
N PRO A 118 -5.07 -17.05 12.24
CA PRO A 118 -6.15 -17.33 11.30
C PRO A 118 -6.97 -16.08 10.98
N LEU A 119 -7.74 -16.15 9.88
CA LEU A 119 -8.69 -15.11 9.54
C LEU A 119 -9.76 -15.02 10.61
N LEU A 120 -10.23 -13.81 10.87
CA LEU A 120 -11.30 -13.57 11.82
C LEU A 120 -12.64 -13.98 11.16
N GLY A 121 -13.27 -15.00 11.74
CA GLY A 121 -14.51 -15.58 11.22
C GLY A 121 -14.29 -16.56 10.04
N GLU A 122 -15.35 -17.22 9.65
CA GLU A 122 -15.32 -18.27 8.61
C GLU A 122 -15.56 -17.72 7.20
N GLY A 123 -15.15 -18.49 6.16
CA GLY A 123 -15.50 -18.24 4.76
C GLY A 123 -14.78 -17.03 4.13
N GLY A 124 -13.73 -16.51 4.75
CA GLY A 124 -12.95 -15.38 4.21
C GLY A 124 -11.65 -15.76 3.52
N GLY A 125 -11.34 -17.06 3.45
CA GLY A 125 -10.08 -17.54 2.91
C GLY A 125 -9.98 -17.51 1.38
N VAL A 126 -8.81 -17.85 0.88
CA VAL A 126 -8.55 -17.99 -0.56
C VAL A 126 -9.08 -19.34 -1.03
N ASP A 127 -9.92 -19.34 -2.03
CA ASP A 127 -10.30 -20.53 -2.77
C ASP A 127 -9.37 -20.70 -3.98
N ALA A 128 -8.45 -21.65 -3.90
CA ALA A 128 -7.46 -21.87 -4.94
C ALA A 128 -8.07 -22.27 -6.31
N SER A 129 -9.31 -22.75 -6.33
CA SER A 129 -10.00 -23.12 -7.57
C SER A 129 -10.45 -21.89 -8.37
N THR A 130 -10.79 -20.81 -7.69
CA THR A 130 -11.29 -19.56 -8.28
C THR A 130 -10.32 -18.39 -8.19
N GLU A 131 -9.23 -18.53 -7.41
CA GLU A 131 -8.21 -17.46 -7.29
C GLU A 131 -7.42 -17.32 -8.59
N ILE A 132 -7.35 -16.11 -9.10
CA ILE A 132 -6.61 -15.78 -10.32
C ILE A 132 -5.15 -15.38 -10.05
N ASP A 133 -4.83 -14.96 -8.84
CA ASP A 133 -3.45 -14.61 -8.46
C ASP A 133 -2.62 -15.88 -8.19
N PRO A 134 -1.65 -16.22 -9.07
CA PRO A 134 -0.88 -17.45 -8.92
C PRO A 134 -0.06 -17.49 -7.62
N THR A 135 0.29 -16.35 -7.07
CA THR A 135 1.07 -16.27 -5.83
C THR A 135 0.21 -16.53 -4.59
N GLN A 136 -1.04 -16.05 -4.57
CA GLN A 136 -1.97 -16.38 -3.48
C GLN A 136 -2.37 -17.86 -3.47
N LYS A 137 -2.42 -18.51 -4.64
CA LYS A 137 -2.66 -19.97 -4.73
C LYS A 137 -1.60 -20.81 -4.01
N LEU A 138 -0.39 -20.27 -3.88
CA LEU A 138 0.74 -20.97 -3.25
C LEU A 138 0.76 -20.83 -1.73
N ALA A 139 -0.13 -20.04 -1.13
CA ALA A 139 -0.26 -19.95 0.32
C ALA A 139 -0.69 -21.29 0.90
N THR A 140 0.06 -21.77 1.89
CA THR A 140 -0.16 -23.07 2.53
C THR A 140 -1.13 -23.00 3.71
N THR A 141 -1.40 -21.78 4.19
CA THR A 141 -2.37 -21.49 5.25
C THR A 141 -3.20 -20.26 4.94
N GLN A 142 -4.38 -20.17 5.54
CA GLN A 142 -5.27 -19.01 5.43
C GLN A 142 -4.91 -17.88 6.41
N GLY A 143 -4.10 -18.16 7.42
CA GLY A 143 -3.68 -17.16 8.41
C GLY A 143 -2.76 -16.09 7.80
N ARG A 144 -2.81 -14.89 8.34
CA ARG A 144 -2.09 -13.71 7.84
C ARG A 144 -1.56 -12.82 8.97
N SER A 145 -0.30 -12.37 8.82
CA SER A 145 0.30 -11.39 9.71
C SER A 145 1.41 -10.58 9.04
N PRO A 146 1.88 -9.47 9.63
CA PRO A 146 3.06 -8.72 9.16
C PRO A 146 4.39 -9.30 9.66
N ARG A 147 4.44 -10.44 10.35
CA ARG A 147 5.64 -10.97 11.05
C ARG A 147 6.86 -11.17 10.15
N ALA A 148 6.67 -11.35 8.85
CA ALA A 148 7.77 -11.45 7.89
C ALA A 148 8.45 -10.11 7.59
N ILE A 149 7.81 -8.97 7.91
CA ILE A 149 8.41 -7.63 7.81
C ILE A 149 9.35 -7.44 9.00
N ARG A 150 10.64 -7.26 8.73
CA ARG A 150 11.70 -7.25 9.76
C ARG A 150 12.05 -5.87 10.31
N THR A 151 11.37 -4.82 9.86
CA THR A 151 11.60 -3.44 10.30
C THR A 151 10.26 -2.74 10.50
N SER A 152 10.28 -1.64 11.24
CA SER A 152 9.09 -0.80 11.44
C SER A 152 8.62 -0.17 10.14
N THR A 153 7.33 0.05 10.05
CA THR A 153 6.68 0.83 9.00
C THR A 153 6.44 2.27 9.46
N ILE A 154 6.12 3.17 8.54
CA ILE A 154 5.70 4.53 8.90
C ILE A 154 4.54 4.53 9.91
N GLY A 155 3.61 3.56 9.79
CA GLY A 155 2.52 3.38 10.75
C GLY A 155 3.03 3.01 12.14
N ASP A 156 4.00 2.09 12.23
CA ASP A 156 4.61 1.69 13.50
C ASP A 156 5.33 2.89 14.17
N GLU A 157 6.05 3.71 13.39
CA GLU A 157 6.74 4.90 13.89
C GLU A 157 5.75 5.98 14.38
N ILE A 158 4.62 6.16 13.67
CA ILE A 158 3.53 7.04 14.13
C ILE A 158 2.95 6.51 15.45
N ALA A 159 2.72 5.20 15.56
CA ALA A 159 2.23 4.61 16.79
C ALA A 159 3.19 4.83 17.97
N LEU A 160 4.49 4.68 17.76
CA LEU A 160 5.51 4.96 18.76
C LEU A 160 5.51 6.43 19.18
N SER A 161 5.37 7.36 18.22
CA SER A 161 5.42 8.79 18.47
C SER A 161 4.19 9.34 19.20
N ILE A 162 2.99 8.88 18.81
CA ILE A 162 1.71 9.41 19.29
C ILE A 162 1.13 8.54 20.44
N GLY A 163 1.55 7.28 20.50
CA GLY A 163 1.07 6.30 21.48
C GLY A 163 -0.35 5.81 21.17
N PRO A 164 -1.13 5.41 22.18
CA PRO A 164 -2.43 4.73 22.01
C PRO A 164 -3.51 5.53 21.26
N LYS A 165 -3.29 6.81 21.02
CA LYS A 165 -4.19 7.68 20.26
C LYS A 165 -4.05 7.51 18.74
N ALA A 166 -2.94 6.91 18.28
CA ALA A 166 -2.71 6.65 16.86
C ALA A 166 -3.77 5.66 16.33
N LYS A 167 -4.34 5.99 15.17
CA LYS A 167 -5.26 5.11 14.45
C LYS A 167 -4.66 4.83 13.09
N ILE A 168 -4.18 3.60 12.90
CA ILE A 168 -3.45 3.20 11.71
C ILE A 168 -4.24 2.09 11.03
N PHE A 169 -4.53 2.27 9.75
CA PHE A 169 -5.27 1.31 8.96
C PHE A 169 -4.58 1.08 7.62
N GLY A 170 -4.44 -0.17 7.23
CA GLY A 170 -4.10 -0.58 5.86
C GLY A 170 -5.34 -1.19 5.21
N VAL A 171 -5.73 -0.69 4.04
CA VAL A 171 -6.90 -1.20 3.31
C VAL A 171 -6.51 -1.47 1.87
N SER A 172 -6.79 -2.67 1.38
CA SER A 172 -6.47 -3.04 -0.01
C SER A 172 -7.42 -4.15 -0.48
N VAL A 173 -7.44 -4.39 -1.78
CA VAL A 173 -8.09 -5.59 -2.33
C VAL A 173 -7.32 -6.84 -1.93
N LYS A 174 -5.97 -6.79 -1.96
CA LYS A 174 -5.13 -7.94 -1.61
C LYS A 174 -4.59 -7.82 -0.17
N ASP A 175 -4.49 -8.97 0.51
CA ASP A 175 -3.94 -9.11 1.86
C ASP A 175 -2.56 -8.45 2.00
N ARG A 176 -1.61 -8.77 1.12
CA ARG A 176 -0.25 -8.23 1.17
C ARG A 176 -0.18 -6.71 1.07
N GLY A 177 -1.05 -6.09 0.26
CA GLY A 177 -1.13 -4.63 0.17
C GLY A 177 -1.61 -3.99 1.47
N ALA A 178 -2.67 -4.53 2.08
CA ALA A 178 -3.20 -4.03 3.33
C ALA A 178 -2.21 -4.23 4.50
N ILE A 179 -1.62 -5.43 4.60
CA ILE A 179 -0.77 -5.84 5.71
C ILE A 179 0.55 -5.07 5.72
N THR A 180 1.20 -4.92 4.56
CA THR A 180 2.46 -4.17 4.49
C THR A 180 2.28 -2.70 4.85
N LEU A 181 1.16 -2.08 4.47
CA LEU A 181 0.89 -0.67 4.78
C LEU A 181 0.38 -0.46 6.21
N ALA A 182 -0.32 -1.45 6.79
CA ALA A 182 -0.75 -1.38 8.19
C ALA A 182 0.42 -1.56 9.17
N GLY A 183 1.43 -2.35 8.78
CA GLY A 183 2.53 -2.71 9.65
C GLY A 183 2.11 -3.56 10.85
N HIS A 184 2.89 -3.48 11.93
CA HIS A 184 2.71 -4.27 13.14
C HIS A 184 1.74 -3.60 14.12
N ALA A 185 1.74 -2.27 14.19
CA ALA A 185 0.94 -1.49 15.13
C ALA A 185 -0.43 -1.06 14.58
N GLY A 186 -0.65 -1.20 13.28
CA GLY A 186 -1.90 -0.84 12.62
C GLY A 186 -2.95 -1.95 12.65
N THR A 187 -3.97 -1.80 11.81
CA THR A 187 -4.96 -2.85 11.52
C THR A 187 -5.14 -2.95 10.01
N ALA A 188 -4.94 -4.14 9.46
CA ALA A 188 -5.14 -4.40 8.05
C ALA A 188 -6.54 -4.96 7.76
N TYR A 189 -7.17 -4.46 6.71
CA TYR A 189 -8.40 -5.01 6.14
C TYR A 189 -8.20 -5.23 4.65
N TRP A 190 -8.59 -6.39 4.16
CA TRP A 190 -8.52 -6.71 2.73
C TRP A 190 -9.78 -7.40 2.26
N PHE A 191 -9.99 -7.39 0.95
CA PHE A 191 -11.18 -7.97 0.36
C PHE A 191 -11.01 -9.48 0.17
N SER A 192 -11.92 -10.26 0.73
CA SER A 192 -12.06 -11.68 0.43
C SER A 192 -12.98 -11.88 -0.78
N LYS A 193 -12.42 -12.38 -1.86
CA LYS A 193 -13.19 -12.69 -3.07
C LYS A 193 -14.21 -13.81 -2.80
N THR A 194 -13.79 -14.83 -2.07
CA THR A 194 -14.66 -15.96 -1.67
C THR A 194 -15.81 -15.51 -0.78
N GLY A 195 -15.53 -14.63 0.19
CA GLY A 195 -16.52 -14.14 1.15
C GLY A 195 -17.30 -12.91 0.67
N GLY A 196 -16.88 -12.26 -0.39
CA GLY A 196 -17.49 -11.01 -0.89
C GLY A 196 -17.47 -9.86 0.10
N ARG A 197 -16.50 -9.83 1.02
CA ARG A 197 -16.46 -8.89 2.16
C ARG A 197 -15.03 -8.52 2.55
N MET A 198 -14.90 -7.45 3.33
CA MET A 198 -13.64 -7.09 3.99
C MET A 198 -13.37 -8.03 5.15
N VAL A 199 -12.15 -8.52 5.24
CA VAL A 199 -11.67 -9.45 6.27
C VAL A 199 -10.39 -8.93 6.93
N THR A 200 -10.05 -9.51 8.08
CA THR A 200 -8.79 -9.32 8.79
C THR A 200 -8.37 -10.63 9.45
N SER A 201 -7.22 -10.67 10.11
CA SER A 201 -6.75 -11.82 10.88
C SER A 201 -6.77 -11.55 12.38
N THR A 202 -6.61 -12.62 13.15
CA THR A 202 -6.52 -12.56 14.62
C THR A 202 -5.24 -11.89 15.11
N PHE A 203 -4.26 -11.63 14.24
CA PHE A 203 -3.12 -10.76 14.57
C PHE A 203 -3.57 -9.35 14.90
N TYR A 204 -4.55 -8.84 14.17
CA TYR A 204 -4.98 -7.45 14.27
C TYR A 204 -6.17 -7.25 15.20
N ARG A 205 -7.08 -8.20 15.26
CA ARG A 205 -8.35 -8.05 16.00
C ARG A 205 -8.89 -9.37 16.49
N ASP A 206 -9.56 -9.33 17.67
CA ASP A 206 -10.33 -10.45 18.19
C ASP A 206 -11.79 -10.44 17.70
N ALA A 207 -12.29 -9.27 17.27
CA ALA A 207 -13.63 -9.09 16.72
C ALA A 207 -13.65 -7.95 15.69
N TYR A 208 -14.55 -8.03 14.71
CA TYR A 208 -14.78 -6.94 13.78
C TYR A 208 -15.39 -5.73 14.50
N PRO A 209 -14.86 -4.51 14.29
CA PRO A 209 -15.51 -3.29 14.73
C PRO A 209 -16.88 -3.10 14.05
N ASP A 210 -17.79 -2.41 14.72
CA ASP A 210 -19.15 -2.17 14.21
C ASP A 210 -19.17 -1.53 12.82
N TRP A 211 -18.26 -0.62 12.53
CA TRP A 211 -18.18 0.04 11.22
C TRP A 211 -17.78 -0.94 10.10
N VAL A 212 -16.94 -1.96 10.37
CA VAL A 212 -16.59 -3.00 9.40
C VAL A 212 -17.79 -3.92 9.17
N ASN A 213 -18.46 -4.33 10.26
CA ASN A 213 -19.69 -5.11 10.18
C ASN A 213 -20.77 -4.38 9.36
N ALA A 214 -20.97 -3.09 9.64
CA ALA A 214 -21.91 -2.26 8.90
C ALA A 214 -21.53 -2.08 7.43
N TRP A 215 -20.25 -1.98 7.10
CA TRP A 215 -19.79 -1.96 5.71
C TRP A 215 -20.06 -3.29 5.02
N ASN A 216 -19.67 -4.39 5.63
CA ASN A 216 -19.86 -5.72 5.07
C ASN A 216 -21.36 -6.05 4.87
N ALA A 217 -22.21 -5.62 5.78
CA ALA A 217 -23.66 -5.81 5.69
C ALA A 217 -24.31 -5.09 4.49
N LYS A 218 -23.66 -4.08 3.92
CA LYS A 218 -24.17 -3.39 2.71
C LYS A 218 -24.12 -4.26 1.45
N GLY A 219 -23.29 -5.31 1.43
CA GLY A 219 -23.15 -6.19 0.28
C GLY A 219 -22.74 -5.46 -1.00
N VAL A 220 -21.90 -4.40 -0.89
CA VAL A 220 -21.54 -3.54 -2.03
C VAL A 220 -21.02 -4.33 -3.22
N PRO A 221 -20.13 -5.34 -3.08
CA PRO A 221 -19.68 -6.12 -4.24
C PRO A 221 -20.84 -6.82 -4.99
N ALA A 222 -21.81 -7.38 -4.26
CA ALA A 222 -22.96 -8.02 -4.87
C ALA A 222 -23.84 -7.05 -5.67
N SER A 223 -23.81 -5.76 -5.37
CA SER A 223 -24.56 -4.74 -6.12
C SER A 223 -24.01 -4.51 -7.53
N TYR A 224 -22.83 -5.03 -7.83
CA TYR A 224 -22.20 -4.98 -9.16
C TYR A 224 -22.37 -6.28 -9.96
N ALA A 225 -22.98 -7.31 -9.36
CA ALA A 225 -23.33 -8.51 -10.11
C ALA A 225 -24.25 -8.14 -11.28
N ASP A 226 -24.04 -8.79 -12.42
CA ASP A 226 -24.80 -8.59 -13.66
C ASP A 226 -24.73 -7.18 -14.28
N LYS A 227 -23.79 -6.34 -13.83
CA LYS A 227 -23.52 -5.06 -14.48
C LYS A 227 -22.38 -5.22 -15.49
N SER A 228 -22.56 -4.60 -16.64
CA SER A 228 -21.48 -4.43 -17.60
C SER A 228 -20.55 -3.30 -17.15
N TRP A 229 -19.29 -3.46 -17.42
CA TRP A 229 -18.33 -2.35 -17.33
C TRP A 229 -18.35 -1.60 -18.66
N GLU A 230 -18.60 -0.31 -18.62
CA GLU A 230 -18.64 0.55 -19.79
C GLU A 230 -17.51 1.55 -19.74
N LEU A 231 -17.02 1.96 -20.92
CA LEU A 231 -16.02 3.02 -21.00
C LEU A 231 -16.53 4.30 -20.36
N LEU A 232 -15.74 4.92 -19.52
CA LEU A 232 -16.07 6.18 -18.84
C LEU A 232 -16.16 7.37 -19.82
N ALA A 233 -15.36 7.32 -20.89
CA ALA A 233 -15.29 8.34 -21.94
C ALA A 233 -15.49 7.71 -23.32
N ARG A 234 -15.60 8.55 -24.35
CA ARG A 234 -15.69 8.08 -25.73
C ARG A 234 -14.42 7.31 -26.12
N PRO A 235 -14.52 6.28 -26.98
CA PRO A 235 -13.38 5.45 -27.38
C PRO A 235 -12.18 6.26 -27.92
N ASP A 236 -12.45 7.34 -28.63
CA ASP A 236 -11.41 8.24 -29.20
C ASP A 236 -10.65 9.05 -28.13
N ALA A 237 -11.13 9.10 -26.89
CA ALA A 237 -10.44 9.72 -25.76
C ALA A 237 -9.36 8.85 -25.14
N TYR A 238 -9.33 7.55 -25.46
CA TYR A 238 -8.34 6.62 -24.92
C TYR A 238 -7.19 6.45 -25.91
N LEU A 239 -5.96 6.38 -25.37
CA LEU A 239 -4.82 5.95 -26.16
C LEU A 239 -5.06 4.48 -26.58
N PHE A 240 -5.02 4.20 -27.86
CA PHE A 240 -5.29 2.86 -28.42
C PHE A 240 -6.77 2.40 -28.30
N GLY A 241 -7.70 3.30 -28.05
CA GLY A 241 -9.13 3.01 -27.84
C GLY A 241 -9.92 2.57 -29.12
N GLY A 242 -9.23 2.22 -30.19
CA GLY A 242 -9.89 1.86 -31.46
C GLY A 242 -10.45 0.46 -31.55
N ALA A 243 -10.18 -0.43 -30.59
CA ALA A 243 -10.72 -1.77 -30.55
C ALA A 243 -10.81 -2.22 -29.09
N ASP A 244 -12.02 -2.38 -28.61
CA ASP A 244 -12.35 -2.75 -27.25
C ASP A 244 -12.23 -4.26 -27.10
N ASP A 245 -12.39 -5.14 -27.85
CA ASP A 245 -12.26 -6.59 -27.71
C ASP A 245 -10.96 -7.08 -28.36
N GLN A 246 -9.89 -7.21 -27.57
CA GLN A 246 -8.57 -7.60 -28.04
C GLN A 246 -8.28 -9.09 -27.75
N ALA A 247 -7.57 -9.75 -28.66
CA ALA A 247 -7.22 -11.16 -28.51
C ALA A 247 -6.32 -11.47 -27.28
N TRP A 248 -5.66 -10.46 -26.71
CA TRP A 248 -4.82 -10.58 -25.51
C TRP A 248 -5.56 -10.34 -24.21
N GLU A 249 -6.82 -9.91 -24.27
CA GLU A 249 -7.68 -9.78 -23.10
C GLU A 249 -8.06 -11.16 -22.58
N VAL A 250 -8.05 -11.27 -21.24
CA VAL A 250 -8.29 -12.55 -20.57
C VAL A 250 -9.74 -12.65 -20.15
N ASP A 251 -10.39 -13.75 -20.52
CA ASP A 251 -11.72 -14.08 -19.99
C ASP A 251 -11.63 -14.31 -18.47
N PHE A 252 -12.42 -13.58 -17.70
CA PHE A 252 -12.57 -13.88 -16.29
C PHE A 252 -13.56 -15.04 -16.13
N PRO A 253 -13.22 -16.09 -15.34
CA PRO A 253 -14.12 -17.21 -15.12
C PRO A 253 -15.51 -16.76 -14.64
N GLY A 254 -16.53 -17.05 -15.43
CA GLY A 254 -17.93 -16.71 -15.12
C GLY A 254 -18.40 -15.31 -15.56
N TYR A 255 -17.51 -14.47 -16.10
CA TYR A 255 -17.86 -13.10 -16.50
C TYR A 255 -17.57 -12.77 -17.98
N GLY A 256 -16.96 -13.68 -18.71
CA GLY A 256 -16.56 -13.43 -20.10
C GLY A 256 -15.41 -12.42 -20.22
N ARG A 257 -15.15 -11.98 -21.45
CA ARG A 257 -14.23 -10.85 -21.67
C ARG A 257 -14.91 -9.58 -21.20
N THR A 258 -14.28 -8.94 -20.25
CA THR A 258 -14.72 -7.62 -19.78
C THR A 258 -13.82 -6.58 -20.42
N PHE A 259 -14.38 -5.77 -21.23
CA PHE A 259 -14.03 -4.61 -22.05
C PHE A 259 -14.02 -4.82 -23.51
#